data_da2e171e8f199921f6edd4b412b0675b
#
_entry.id   da2e171e8f199921f6edd4b412b0675b
#
_cell.length_a   1.000
_cell.length_b   1.000
_cell.length_c   1.000
_cell.angle_alpha   90.00
_cell.angle_beta   90.00
_cell.angle_gamma   90.00
#
_symmetry.space_group_name_H-M   'P 1'
#
loop_
_entity.id
_entity.type
_entity.pdbx_description
1 polymer ?
#
loop_
_entity_poly.entity_id
_entity_poly.type
_entity_poly.pdbx_seq_one_letter_code
_entity_poly.pdbx_strand_id
1 'polypeptide(L)'
;MSISPAAREKRPDESSVTDASLSPIEAAKKLAPLVRANADEIDAGRELPKPVFHALADAGLYLMCVPRAVGGLEIDFPTYVQAIEEIGKADASTAWTISQNANFSTYSARMARDAAREIWVDTPRSAVSNSPGATAQAVVAPGGYRVTGRQPFSTGCRHASWVAAHATVIEDGKARLLGGKPEARYCMVPVGQVELIDTWHVRGMRGTGTHSFALSDVFVPAERTVLTYGAPLVSEGPRYKIPLTLGFAAGDGMVALGLARSCIEAFFEVAGTKMPRNMQGLLRDQVMTQFAVGQAEAAVRSGRAFLMEAVCDIWNEATSSDAPTLSMERRAVLRVAATHAIRLAAQVVESLYTACGATTVFDGHLIQRHFQDMHVITQHAQGRLQNYELVGKHWLGIPMDEARF
;
A
#
# COMPACT_ATOMS: atom_id res chain seq x y z
N MET A 1 51.09 -21.00 38.24
CA MET A 1 50.15 -19.91 38.10
C MET A 1 49.13 -20.30 37.01
N SER A 2 47.94 -20.66 37.43
CA SER A 2 46.87 -21.16 36.58
C SER A 2 46.03 -19.98 36.08
N ILE A 3 45.86 -19.88 34.76
CA ILE A 3 45.01 -18.85 34.14
C ILE A 3 43.61 -19.44 34.01
N SER A 4 42.65 -18.82 34.72
CA SER A 4 41.23 -19.14 34.68
C SER A 4 40.60 -18.77 33.33
N PRO A 5 39.66 -19.56 32.75
CA PRO A 5 39.00 -19.21 31.51
C PRO A 5 37.90 -18.17 31.75
N ALA A 6 37.90 -17.13 30.91
CA ALA A 6 36.91 -16.07 30.89
C ALA A 6 35.48 -16.59 30.67
N ALA A 7 34.58 -16.07 31.47
CA ALA A 7 33.15 -16.33 31.38
C ALA A 7 32.61 -15.88 30.01
N ARG A 8 31.94 -16.79 29.28
CA ARG A 8 31.11 -16.48 28.13
C ARG A 8 29.84 -15.75 28.63
N GLU A 9 29.71 -14.48 28.27
CA GLU A 9 28.44 -13.77 28.36
C GLU A 9 27.38 -14.50 27.54
N LYS A 10 26.29 -14.88 28.18
CA LYS A 10 25.10 -15.41 27.53
C LYS A 10 24.50 -14.30 26.69
N ARG A 11 24.38 -14.49 25.36
CA ARG A 11 23.53 -13.69 24.49
C ARG A 11 22.09 -13.77 24.98
N PRO A 12 21.33 -12.69 24.95
CA PRO A 12 19.88 -12.76 25.26
C PRO A 12 19.20 -13.69 24.26
N ASP A 13 18.30 -14.48 24.81
CA ASP A 13 17.49 -15.49 24.13
C ASP A 13 16.68 -14.85 22.96
N GLU A 14 17.08 -15.14 21.72
CA GLU A 14 16.33 -14.83 20.51
C GLU A 14 15.17 -15.81 20.32
N SER A 15 14.28 -15.91 21.30
CA SER A 15 12.97 -16.52 21.10
C SER A 15 11.97 -15.48 20.61
N SER A 16 12.15 -14.96 19.38
CA SER A 16 11.06 -14.38 18.64
C SER A 16 10.15 -15.53 18.18
N VAL A 17 9.22 -15.92 19.02
CA VAL A 17 8.09 -16.78 18.68
C VAL A 17 7.30 -16.01 17.62
N THR A 18 7.56 -16.26 16.34
CA THR A 18 6.61 -15.98 15.27
C THR A 18 5.41 -16.86 15.57
N ASP A 19 4.34 -16.23 16.07
CA ASP A 19 3.08 -16.89 16.35
C ASP A 19 2.40 -17.15 14.99
N ALA A 20 2.85 -18.20 14.30
CA ALA A 20 2.38 -18.62 12.98
C ALA A 20 0.88 -19.00 12.96
N SER A 21 0.19 -18.81 14.09
CA SER A 21 -1.23 -19.11 14.28
C SER A 21 -2.16 -17.92 14.07
N LEU A 22 -1.65 -16.67 14.05
CA LEU A 22 -2.49 -15.48 13.95
C LEU A 22 -2.92 -15.21 12.50
N SER A 23 -4.19 -14.86 12.30
CA SER A 23 -4.64 -14.30 11.04
C SER A 23 -3.95 -12.94 10.78
N PRO A 24 -3.81 -12.49 9.49
CA PRO A 24 -3.23 -11.19 9.18
C PRO A 24 -3.92 -10.01 9.87
N ILE A 25 -5.24 -10.09 10.12
CA ILE A 25 -5.99 -9.07 10.85
C ILE A 25 -5.56 -9.05 12.33
N GLU A 26 -5.42 -10.20 12.96
CA GLU A 26 -4.97 -10.30 14.37
C GLU A 26 -3.51 -9.86 14.50
N ALA A 27 -2.66 -10.24 13.55
CA ALA A 27 -1.27 -9.78 13.48
C ALA A 27 -1.20 -8.25 13.34
N ALA A 28 -2.01 -7.65 12.46
CA ALA A 28 -2.10 -6.20 12.29
C ALA A 28 -2.56 -5.51 13.60
N LYS A 29 -3.59 -6.03 14.26
CA LYS A 29 -4.06 -5.51 15.57
C LYS A 29 -2.97 -5.61 16.64
N LYS A 30 -2.25 -6.72 16.71
CA LYS A 30 -1.16 -6.94 17.68
C LYS A 30 0.01 -5.97 17.46
N LEU A 31 0.30 -5.62 16.20
CA LEU A 31 1.39 -4.72 15.81
C LEU A 31 1.01 -3.24 15.79
N ALA A 32 -0.28 -2.90 15.74
CA ALA A 32 -0.76 -1.51 15.72
C ALA A 32 -0.20 -0.65 16.89
N PRO A 33 -0.10 -1.13 18.14
CA PRO A 33 0.54 -0.36 19.21
C PRO A 33 2.01 -0.05 18.96
N LEU A 34 2.79 -0.99 18.41
CA LEU A 34 4.19 -0.77 18.04
C LEU A 34 4.30 0.29 16.94
N VAL A 35 3.47 0.20 15.91
CA VAL A 35 3.43 1.17 14.81
C VAL A 35 3.09 2.56 15.33
N ARG A 36 2.05 2.69 16.16
CA ARG A 36 1.63 3.97 16.75
C ARG A 36 2.72 4.59 17.63
N ALA A 37 3.40 3.79 18.44
CA ALA A 37 4.49 4.26 19.30
C ALA A 37 5.69 4.81 18.52
N ASN A 38 5.87 4.39 17.26
CA ASN A 38 6.95 4.84 16.39
C ASN A 38 6.50 5.86 15.33
N ALA A 39 5.24 6.34 15.36
CA ALA A 39 4.68 7.21 14.30
C ALA A 39 5.47 8.51 14.10
N ASP A 40 6.03 9.11 15.15
CA ASP A 40 6.86 10.31 15.07
C ASP A 40 8.21 10.01 14.42
N GLU A 41 8.84 8.87 14.74
CA GLU A 41 10.09 8.43 14.11
C GLU A 41 9.87 8.08 12.63
N ILE A 42 8.76 7.44 12.30
CA ILE A 42 8.34 7.13 10.93
C ILE A 42 8.21 8.42 10.10
N ASP A 43 7.51 9.40 10.62
CA ASP A 43 7.33 10.69 9.94
C ASP A 43 8.65 11.45 9.77
N ALA A 44 9.42 11.60 10.86
CA ALA A 44 10.69 12.33 10.86
C ALA A 44 11.74 11.64 9.98
N GLY A 45 11.83 10.31 10.04
CA GLY A 45 12.78 9.50 9.28
C GLY A 45 12.44 9.40 7.79
N ARG A 46 11.20 9.65 7.41
CA ARG A 46 10.70 9.47 6.04
C ARG A 46 10.88 8.04 5.53
N GLU A 47 10.78 7.06 6.42
CA GLU A 47 10.86 5.62 6.18
C GLU A 47 10.39 4.86 7.41
N LEU A 48 10.15 3.58 7.29
CA LEU A 48 9.87 2.73 8.44
C LEU A 48 11.17 2.43 9.19
N PRO A 49 11.25 2.64 10.52
CA PRO A 49 12.35 2.15 11.33
C PRO A 49 12.52 0.64 11.18
N LYS A 50 13.76 0.15 11.13
CA LYS A 50 14.04 -1.29 10.95
C LYS A 50 13.28 -2.21 11.91
N PRO A 51 13.15 -1.91 13.22
CA PRO A 51 12.38 -2.77 14.13
C PRO A 51 10.91 -2.88 13.74
N VAL A 52 10.29 -1.77 13.27
CA VAL A 52 8.89 -1.76 12.82
C VAL A 52 8.75 -2.58 11.54
N PHE A 53 9.60 -2.33 10.53
CA PHE A 53 9.59 -3.10 9.29
C PHE A 53 9.80 -4.60 9.53
N HIS A 54 10.77 -4.97 10.38
CA HIS A 54 11.04 -6.38 10.71
C HIS A 54 9.83 -7.04 11.36
N ALA A 55 9.20 -6.39 12.34
CA ALA A 55 8.03 -6.95 13.02
C ALA A 55 6.86 -7.19 12.04
N LEU A 56 6.61 -6.25 11.11
CA LEU A 56 5.58 -6.37 10.08
C LEU A 56 5.89 -7.49 9.07
N ALA A 57 7.17 -7.61 8.66
CA ALA A 57 7.62 -8.63 7.73
C ALA A 57 7.59 -10.04 8.36
N ASP A 58 8.08 -10.17 9.60
CA ASP A 58 8.08 -11.43 10.35
C ASP A 58 6.63 -11.92 10.63
N ALA A 59 5.66 -11.00 10.75
CA ALA A 59 4.23 -11.32 10.81
C ALA A 59 3.61 -11.69 9.45
N GLY A 60 4.37 -11.72 8.37
CA GLY A 60 3.92 -12.11 7.03
C GLY A 60 3.09 -11.07 6.28
N LEU A 61 3.00 -9.82 6.76
CA LEU A 61 2.13 -8.82 6.14
C LEU A 61 2.55 -8.43 4.71
N TYR A 62 3.81 -8.60 4.34
CA TYR A 62 4.28 -8.42 2.96
C TYR A 62 4.06 -9.65 2.06
N LEU A 63 3.74 -10.82 2.65
CA LEU A 63 3.49 -12.08 1.95
C LEU A 63 1.99 -12.38 1.75
N MET A 64 1.11 -11.50 2.20
CA MET A 64 -0.34 -11.69 2.18
C MET A 64 -0.90 -12.10 0.82
N CYS A 65 -0.38 -11.52 -0.27
CA CYS A 65 -0.88 -11.76 -1.63
C CYS A 65 0.03 -12.66 -2.48
N VAL A 66 1.11 -13.20 -1.93
CA VAL A 66 1.98 -14.19 -2.60
C VAL A 66 1.28 -15.55 -2.63
N PRO A 67 1.27 -16.30 -3.75
CA PRO A 67 0.65 -17.63 -3.83
C PRO A 67 1.22 -18.62 -2.82
N ARG A 68 0.36 -19.46 -2.25
CA ARG A 68 0.79 -20.62 -1.43
C ARG A 68 1.71 -21.55 -2.16
N ALA A 69 1.47 -21.73 -3.48
CA ALA A 69 2.32 -22.53 -4.35
C ALA A 69 3.76 -22.00 -4.47
N VAL A 70 3.98 -20.72 -4.18
CA VAL A 70 5.30 -20.06 -4.11
C VAL A 70 5.85 -20.07 -2.68
N GLY A 71 4.99 -20.19 -1.67
CA GLY A 71 5.32 -20.17 -0.24
C GLY A 71 4.78 -18.95 0.51
N GLY A 72 3.86 -18.20 -0.09
CA GLY A 72 3.18 -17.07 0.53
C GLY A 72 1.91 -17.46 1.29
N LEU A 73 1.19 -16.44 1.77
CA LEU A 73 -0.02 -16.65 2.57
C LEU A 73 -1.28 -16.81 1.72
N GLU A 74 -1.32 -16.20 0.53
CA GLU A 74 -2.48 -16.24 -0.39
C GLU A 74 -3.80 -16.03 0.33
N ILE A 75 -3.90 -14.93 1.07
CA ILE A 75 -5.11 -14.64 1.83
C ILE A 75 -6.22 -14.13 0.92
N ASP A 76 -7.46 -14.25 1.41
CA ASP A 76 -8.62 -13.69 0.72
C ASP A 76 -8.57 -12.15 0.68
N PHE A 77 -9.28 -11.59 -0.29
CA PHE A 77 -9.25 -10.14 -0.51
C PHE A 77 -9.90 -9.33 0.61
N PRO A 78 -11.04 -9.76 1.22
CA PRO A 78 -11.59 -9.12 2.41
C PRO A 78 -10.63 -9.08 3.60
N THR A 79 -9.90 -10.16 3.88
CA THR A 79 -8.90 -10.22 4.95
C THR A 79 -7.73 -9.27 4.67
N TYR A 80 -7.23 -9.23 3.43
CA TYR A 80 -6.17 -8.29 3.04
C TYR A 80 -6.54 -6.83 3.36
N VAL A 81 -7.70 -6.36 2.88
CA VAL A 81 -8.08 -4.95 3.07
C VAL A 81 -8.35 -4.60 4.53
N GLN A 82 -8.89 -5.53 5.32
CA GLN A 82 -9.10 -5.33 6.76
C GLN A 82 -7.78 -5.27 7.54
N ALA A 83 -6.78 -6.08 7.18
CA ALA A 83 -5.45 -5.99 7.79
C ALA A 83 -4.80 -4.62 7.51
N ILE A 84 -4.96 -4.08 6.29
CA ILE A 84 -4.50 -2.73 5.93
C ILE A 84 -5.22 -1.66 6.77
N GLU A 85 -6.55 -1.77 6.95
CA GLU A 85 -7.32 -0.84 7.77
C GLU A 85 -6.81 -0.78 9.21
N GLU A 86 -6.54 -1.95 9.83
CA GLU A 86 -6.06 -2.02 11.23
C GLU A 86 -4.71 -1.30 11.42
N ILE A 87 -3.77 -1.45 10.49
CA ILE A 87 -2.51 -0.69 10.52
C ILE A 87 -2.76 0.80 10.23
N GLY A 88 -3.70 1.12 9.32
CA GLY A 88 -4.06 2.50 8.97
C GLY A 88 -4.60 3.33 10.13
N LYS A 89 -5.22 2.67 11.11
CA LYS A 89 -5.64 3.29 12.40
C LYS A 89 -4.45 3.65 13.30
N ALA A 90 -3.30 3.05 13.09
CA ALA A 90 -2.09 3.34 13.85
C ALA A 90 -1.19 4.36 13.15
N ASP A 91 -0.92 4.15 11.85
CA ASP A 91 -0.12 5.04 11.00
C ASP A 91 -0.43 4.79 9.51
N ALA A 92 -0.83 5.85 8.81
CA ALA A 92 -1.23 5.76 7.40
C ALA A 92 -0.05 5.46 6.47
N SER A 93 1.14 5.99 6.74
CA SER A 93 2.35 5.73 5.94
C SER A 93 2.75 4.26 5.99
N THR A 94 2.70 3.65 7.17
CA THR A 94 2.97 2.22 7.37
C THR A 94 1.96 1.36 6.62
N ALA A 95 0.67 1.63 6.78
CA ALA A 95 -0.40 0.90 6.09
C ALA A 95 -0.27 1.01 4.56
N TRP A 96 0.03 2.22 4.07
CA TRP A 96 0.30 2.46 2.65
C TRP A 96 1.45 1.61 2.12
N THR A 97 2.56 1.58 2.86
CA THR A 97 3.74 0.81 2.47
C THR A 97 3.43 -0.68 2.36
N ILE A 98 2.71 -1.24 3.35
CA ILE A 98 2.26 -2.64 3.30
C ILE A 98 1.30 -2.85 2.13
N SER A 99 0.29 -1.97 1.97
CA SER A 99 -0.71 -2.06 0.89
C SER A 99 -0.06 -2.12 -0.48
N GLN A 100 0.86 -1.19 -0.77
CA GLN A 100 1.53 -1.12 -2.07
C GLN A 100 2.38 -2.36 -2.34
N ASN A 101 3.23 -2.76 -1.37
CA ASN A 101 4.15 -3.87 -1.58
C ASN A 101 3.42 -5.23 -1.60
N ALA A 102 2.47 -5.47 -0.68
CA ALA A 102 1.73 -6.72 -0.63
C ALA A 102 0.80 -6.88 -1.85
N ASN A 103 0.09 -5.82 -2.30
CA ASN A 103 -0.71 -5.94 -3.50
C ASN A 103 0.14 -6.17 -4.75
N PHE A 104 1.31 -5.51 -4.86
CA PHE A 104 2.24 -5.73 -5.97
C PHE A 104 2.75 -7.16 -6.02
N SER A 105 2.85 -7.84 -4.89
CA SER A 105 3.30 -9.24 -4.83
C SER A 105 2.39 -10.23 -5.57
N THR A 106 1.17 -9.82 -5.98
CA THR A 106 0.31 -10.62 -6.87
C THR A 106 0.97 -10.93 -8.22
N TYR A 107 1.99 -10.16 -8.65
CA TYR A 107 2.78 -10.49 -9.83
C TYR A 107 3.58 -11.79 -9.68
N SER A 108 3.89 -12.24 -8.46
CA SER A 108 4.53 -13.53 -8.21
C SER A 108 3.73 -14.70 -8.79
N ALA A 109 2.39 -14.56 -8.89
CA ALA A 109 1.52 -15.57 -9.53
C ALA A 109 1.71 -15.66 -11.06
N ARG A 110 2.42 -14.70 -11.67
CA ARG A 110 2.63 -14.57 -13.12
C ARG A 110 4.09 -14.76 -13.53
N MET A 111 4.95 -15.13 -12.58
CA MET A 111 6.38 -15.38 -12.80
C MET A 111 6.68 -16.86 -12.69
N ALA A 112 7.83 -17.29 -13.25
CA ALA A 112 8.36 -18.61 -12.99
C ALA A 112 8.47 -18.84 -11.48
N ARG A 113 8.04 -20.02 -11.00
CA ARG A 113 7.89 -20.29 -9.56
C ARG A 113 9.19 -20.06 -8.78
N ASP A 114 10.32 -20.52 -9.34
CA ASP A 114 11.61 -20.40 -8.66
C ASP A 114 12.06 -18.92 -8.53
N ALA A 115 11.86 -18.12 -9.58
CA ALA A 115 12.14 -16.70 -9.55
C ALA A 115 11.21 -15.96 -8.58
N ALA A 116 9.91 -16.29 -8.58
CA ALA A 116 8.97 -15.72 -7.62
C ALA A 116 9.35 -16.10 -6.18
N ARG A 117 9.78 -17.33 -5.95
CA ARG A 117 10.21 -17.81 -4.65
C ARG A 117 11.47 -17.10 -4.17
N GLU A 118 12.48 -16.96 -5.04
CA GLU A 118 13.71 -16.20 -4.76
C GLU A 118 13.39 -14.78 -4.28
N ILE A 119 12.51 -14.09 -5.01
CA ILE A 119 12.22 -12.67 -4.79
C ILE A 119 11.40 -12.45 -3.50
N TRP A 120 10.34 -13.22 -3.27
CA TRP A 120 9.40 -12.94 -2.18
C TRP A 120 9.55 -13.83 -0.95
N VAL A 121 10.11 -15.04 -1.08
CA VAL A 121 10.08 -16.04 0.01
C VAL A 121 11.48 -16.36 0.53
N ASP A 122 12.41 -16.69 -0.35
CA ASP A 122 13.76 -17.11 0.07
C ASP A 122 14.63 -15.91 0.50
N THR A 123 14.29 -14.70 0.06
CA THR A 123 14.89 -13.47 0.60
C THR A 123 14.28 -13.15 1.96
N PRO A 124 15.04 -13.12 3.06
CA PRO A 124 14.51 -12.85 4.39
C PRO A 124 13.83 -11.48 4.48
N ARG A 125 12.62 -11.44 5.05
CA ARG A 125 11.81 -10.22 5.22
C ARG A 125 11.64 -9.45 3.92
N SER A 126 11.41 -10.17 2.82
CA SER A 126 11.33 -9.56 1.50
C SER A 126 10.16 -8.59 1.39
N ALA A 127 10.45 -7.42 0.84
CA ALA A 127 9.48 -6.49 0.29
C ALA A 127 9.96 -6.06 -1.09
N VAL A 128 9.02 -5.90 -2.02
CA VAL A 128 9.31 -5.46 -3.40
C VAL A 128 8.68 -4.10 -3.62
N SER A 129 9.52 -3.08 -3.73
CA SER A 129 9.07 -1.73 -4.05
C SER A 129 8.91 -1.57 -5.55
N ASN A 130 7.81 -0.96 -5.98
CA ASN A 130 7.50 -0.77 -7.40
C ASN A 130 7.31 0.70 -7.77
N SER A 131 7.40 0.99 -9.05
CA SER A 131 7.17 2.33 -9.61
C SER A 131 6.01 2.30 -10.61
N PRO A 132 5.17 3.38 -10.69
CA PRO A 132 3.91 3.32 -11.45
C PRO A 132 4.10 3.45 -12.97
N GLY A 133 5.19 4.02 -13.46
CA GLY A 133 5.36 4.37 -14.87
C GLY A 133 6.51 3.63 -15.56
N ALA A 134 6.33 3.22 -16.82
CA ALA A 134 7.38 2.64 -17.66
C ALA A 134 8.39 3.71 -18.10
N THR A 135 9.19 4.21 -17.15
CA THR A 135 10.18 5.28 -17.36
C THR A 135 11.60 4.76 -17.61
N ALA A 136 11.81 3.44 -17.49
CA ALA A 136 13.06 2.78 -17.86
C ALA A 136 12.95 2.13 -19.24
N GLN A 137 14.11 1.78 -19.80
CA GLN A 137 14.26 0.97 -21.01
C GLN A 137 14.88 -0.38 -20.64
N ALA A 138 14.31 -1.45 -21.18
CA ALA A 138 14.82 -2.82 -21.07
C ALA A 138 15.28 -3.29 -22.46
N VAL A 139 16.57 -3.11 -22.76
CA VAL A 139 17.15 -3.51 -24.04
C VAL A 139 17.33 -5.03 -24.03
N VAL A 140 16.82 -5.69 -25.09
CA VAL A 140 16.93 -7.15 -25.24
C VAL A 140 18.40 -7.57 -25.27
N ALA A 141 18.74 -8.59 -24.48
CA ALA A 141 20.08 -9.16 -24.38
C ALA A 141 19.97 -10.69 -24.27
N PRO A 142 21.04 -11.46 -24.60
CA PRO A 142 21.03 -12.91 -24.44
C PRO A 142 20.65 -13.32 -23.01
N GLY A 143 19.56 -14.09 -22.86
CA GLY A 143 19.05 -14.58 -21.59
C GLY A 143 18.26 -13.57 -20.74
N GLY A 144 18.04 -12.34 -21.22
CA GLY A 144 17.29 -11.35 -20.45
C GLY A 144 17.30 -9.95 -21.06
N TYR A 145 17.48 -8.96 -20.21
CA TYR A 145 17.42 -7.55 -20.57
C TYR A 145 18.51 -6.74 -19.87
N ARG A 146 19.02 -5.69 -20.54
CA ARG A 146 19.79 -4.64 -19.91
C ARG A 146 18.90 -3.45 -19.62
N VAL A 147 18.78 -3.10 -18.33
CA VAL A 147 17.80 -2.11 -17.86
C VAL A 147 18.52 -0.83 -17.46
N THR A 148 18.06 0.28 -18.04
CA THR A 148 18.56 1.64 -17.74
C THR A 148 17.38 2.58 -17.58
N GLY A 149 17.44 3.47 -16.58
CA GLY A 149 16.44 4.52 -16.37
C GLY A 149 16.28 4.92 -14.93
N ARG A 150 15.43 5.93 -14.72
CA ARG A 150 15.08 6.44 -13.40
C ARG A 150 13.61 6.15 -13.12
N GLN A 151 13.34 5.63 -11.93
CA GLN A 151 12.02 5.24 -11.48
C GLN A 151 11.59 6.14 -10.31
N PRO A 152 10.56 6.99 -10.46
CA PRO A 152 10.02 7.80 -9.38
C PRO A 152 8.97 7.02 -8.57
N PHE A 153 8.59 7.56 -7.41
CA PHE A 153 7.49 7.08 -6.58
C PHE A 153 7.59 5.60 -6.17
N SER A 154 8.78 5.17 -5.73
CA SER A 154 9.02 3.80 -5.30
C SER A 154 8.81 3.67 -3.79
N THR A 155 7.58 3.33 -3.39
CA THR A 155 7.16 3.24 -1.98
C THR A 155 7.96 2.19 -1.22
N GLY A 156 8.61 2.61 -0.12
CA GLY A 156 9.36 1.72 0.75
C GLY A 156 10.69 1.23 0.18
N CYS A 157 11.24 1.88 -0.85
CA CYS A 157 12.45 1.39 -1.52
C CYS A 157 13.69 1.31 -0.60
N ARG A 158 13.73 2.05 0.52
CA ARG A 158 14.86 2.00 1.46
C ARG A 158 14.89 0.76 2.35
N HIS A 159 13.74 0.14 2.60
CA HIS A 159 13.66 -1.12 3.35
C HIS A 159 13.35 -2.33 2.46
N ALA A 160 13.05 -2.11 1.19
CA ALA A 160 12.82 -3.19 0.23
C ALA A 160 14.10 -3.97 -0.04
N SER A 161 13.96 -5.28 -0.23
CA SER A 161 15.05 -6.15 -0.69
C SER A 161 15.19 -6.13 -2.20
N TRP A 162 14.07 -5.90 -2.89
CA TRP A 162 13.97 -5.85 -4.33
C TRP A 162 13.22 -4.61 -4.79
N VAL A 163 13.57 -4.11 -5.97
CA VAL A 163 12.80 -3.08 -6.67
C VAL A 163 12.31 -3.61 -8.01
N ALA A 164 11.10 -3.23 -8.38
CA ALA A 164 10.51 -3.56 -9.66
C ALA A 164 10.61 -2.35 -10.60
N ALA A 165 11.57 -2.37 -11.49
CA ALA A 165 11.73 -1.35 -12.51
C ALA A 165 10.69 -1.56 -13.62
N HIS A 166 9.82 -0.57 -13.82
CA HIS A 166 8.83 -0.59 -14.90
C HIS A 166 9.48 -0.04 -16.18
N ALA A 167 9.67 -0.90 -17.17
CA ALA A 167 10.47 -0.61 -18.35
C ALA A 167 9.74 -0.94 -19.66
N THR A 168 9.96 -0.11 -20.68
CA THR A 168 9.60 -0.42 -22.07
C THR A 168 10.68 -1.29 -22.68
N VAL A 169 10.28 -2.39 -23.33
CA VAL A 169 11.23 -3.28 -24.01
C VAL A 169 11.71 -2.64 -25.30
N ILE A 170 13.03 -2.61 -25.47
CA ILE A 170 13.71 -2.09 -26.68
C ILE A 170 14.41 -3.24 -27.40
N GLU A 171 14.11 -3.41 -28.66
CA GLU A 171 14.73 -4.39 -29.57
C GLU A 171 15.11 -3.69 -30.86
N ASP A 172 16.34 -3.87 -31.32
CA ASP A 172 16.91 -3.19 -32.51
C ASP A 172 16.74 -1.67 -32.47
N GLY A 173 16.91 -1.06 -31.29
CA GLY A 173 16.82 0.39 -31.08
C GLY A 173 15.39 0.97 -31.10
N LYS A 174 14.35 0.13 -31.14
CA LYS A 174 12.94 0.56 -31.17
C LYS A 174 12.13 -0.14 -30.07
N ALA A 175 11.03 0.50 -29.65
CA ALA A 175 10.10 -0.16 -28.74
C ALA A 175 9.50 -1.41 -29.39
N ARG A 176 9.67 -2.58 -28.76
CA ARG A 176 9.03 -3.81 -29.18
C ARG A 176 7.53 -3.70 -28.97
N LEU A 177 6.75 -4.14 -29.94
CA LEU A 177 5.29 -4.08 -29.85
C LEU A 177 4.70 -5.44 -29.48
N LEU A 178 3.75 -5.43 -28.59
CA LEU A 178 2.91 -6.58 -28.23
C LEU A 178 1.45 -6.17 -28.40
N GLY A 179 0.72 -6.83 -29.31
CA GLY A 179 -0.65 -6.45 -29.63
C GLY A 179 -0.82 -5.00 -30.13
N GLY A 180 0.18 -4.47 -30.85
CA GLY A 180 0.18 -3.12 -31.42
C GLY A 180 0.53 -2.00 -30.40
N LYS A 181 0.83 -2.33 -29.15
CA LYS A 181 1.26 -1.37 -28.11
C LYS A 181 2.70 -1.66 -27.68
N PRO A 182 3.45 -0.63 -27.20
CA PRO A 182 4.77 -0.86 -26.63
C PRO A 182 4.72 -1.92 -25.51
N GLU A 183 5.56 -2.94 -25.61
CA GLU A 183 5.69 -3.95 -24.56
C GLU A 183 6.32 -3.31 -23.34
N ALA A 184 5.65 -3.44 -22.20
CA ALA A 184 6.15 -3.01 -20.89
C ALA A 184 6.29 -4.20 -19.95
N ARG A 185 7.38 -4.19 -19.15
CA ARG A 185 7.68 -5.21 -18.16
C ARG A 185 8.05 -4.60 -16.83
N TYR A 186 7.73 -5.30 -15.76
CA TYR A 186 8.42 -5.13 -14.50
C TYR A 186 9.66 -6.02 -14.50
N CYS A 187 10.81 -5.41 -14.27
CA CYS A 187 12.11 -6.06 -14.13
C CYS A 187 12.49 -6.04 -12.66
N MET A 188 12.57 -7.22 -12.02
CA MET A 188 12.89 -7.36 -10.59
C MET A 188 14.39 -7.32 -10.39
N VAL A 189 14.87 -6.35 -9.61
CA VAL A 189 16.29 -6.08 -9.37
C VAL A 189 16.57 -6.05 -7.87
N PRO A 190 17.61 -6.73 -7.36
CA PRO A 190 18.04 -6.56 -5.98
C PRO A 190 18.37 -5.09 -5.68
N VAL A 191 17.91 -4.56 -4.56
CA VAL A 191 18.07 -3.13 -4.22
C VAL A 191 19.53 -2.69 -4.20
N GLY A 192 20.46 -3.60 -3.88
CA GLY A 192 21.91 -3.31 -3.91
C GLY A 192 22.51 -3.07 -5.30
N GLN A 193 21.76 -3.28 -6.38
CA GLN A 193 22.17 -3.03 -7.76
C GLN A 193 21.61 -1.73 -8.35
N VAL A 194 20.90 -0.93 -7.56
CA VAL A 194 20.33 0.34 -7.98
C VAL A 194 20.84 1.48 -7.13
N GLU A 195 20.83 2.69 -7.67
CA GLU A 195 21.08 3.92 -6.94
C GLU A 195 19.76 4.41 -6.33
N LEU A 196 19.66 4.47 -5.00
CA LEU A 196 18.54 5.09 -4.30
C LEU A 196 18.75 6.61 -4.25
N ILE A 197 17.74 7.37 -4.72
CA ILE A 197 17.81 8.83 -4.83
C ILE A 197 16.82 9.45 -3.84
N ASP A 198 17.32 10.22 -2.89
CA ASP A 198 16.50 10.90 -1.89
C ASP A 198 15.66 12.03 -2.51
N THR A 199 14.42 11.71 -2.86
CA THR A 199 13.47 12.63 -3.51
C THR A 199 12.20 12.87 -2.70
N TRP A 200 11.94 12.08 -1.62
CA TRP A 200 10.68 12.13 -0.89
C TRP A 200 10.66 13.24 0.17
N HIS A 201 10.75 14.51 -0.27
CA HIS A 201 10.66 15.70 0.55
C HIS A 201 9.23 16.28 0.50
N VAL A 202 8.33 15.67 1.24
CA VAL A 202 6.88 15.93 1.19
C VAL A 202 6.34 16.39 2.54
N ARG A 203 5.10 16.89 2.58
CA ARG A 203 4.44 17.36 3.80
C ARG A 203 3.62 16.31 4.50
N GLY A 204 3.06 15.34 3.76
CA GLY A 204 2.31 14.22 4.30
C GLY A 204 2.78 12.89 3.72
N MET A 205 2.36 11.77 4.31
CA MET A 205 2.77 10.42 3.93
C MET A 205 4.31 10.25 3.90
N ARG A 206 5.00 10.98 4.78
CA ARG A 206 6.46 11.05 4.81
C ARG A 206 7.08 9.70 5.06
N GLY A 207 6.53 8.95 6.02
CA GLY A 207 7.00 7.63 6.42
C GLY A 207 6.91 6.54 5.35
N THR A 208 6.24 6.81 4.21
CA THR A 208 6.20 5.84 3.09
C THR A 208 7.56 5.69 2.40
N GLY A 209 8.49 6.63 2.59
CA GLY A 209 9.80 6.58 1.94
C GLY A 209 9.72 6.39 0.43
N THR A 210 8.75 7.07 -0.22
CA THR A 210 8.44 6.91 -1.65
C THR A 210 9.47 7.63 -2.52
N HIS A 211 10.74 7.28 -2.35
CA HIS A 211 11.87 7.86 -3.08
C HIS A 211 11.94 7.40 -4.53
N SER A 212 12.95 7.84 -5.24
CA SER A 212 13.28 7.38 -6.57
C SER A 212 14.45 6.41 -6.53
N PHE A 213 14.60 5.59 -7.58
CA PHE A 213 15.83 4.85 -7.83
C PHE A 213 16.23 4.93 -9.30
N ALA A 214 17.52 4.68 -9.58
CA ALA A 214 18.05 4.64 -10.92
C ALA A 214 18.81 3.34 -11.19
N LEU A 215 18.76 2.91 -12.45
CA LEU A 215 19.51 1.76 -12.98
C LEU A 215 20.41 2.26 -14.11
N SER A 216 21.63 1.74 -14.16
CA SER A 216 22.60 2.01 -15.23
C SER A 216 23.09 0.68 -15.77
N ASP A 217 22.54 0.26 -16.90
CA ASP A 217 22.91 -0.95 -17.63
C ASP A 217 22.90 -2.25 -16.80
N VAL A 218 21.88 -2.39 -15.92
CA VAL A 218 21.75 -3.58 -15.05
C VAL A 218 21.18 -4.74 -15.84
N PHE A 219 21.89 -5.88 -15.84
CA PHE A 219 21.37 -7.10 -16.46
C PHE A 219 20.30 -7.75 -15.57
N VAL A 220 19.14 -8.03 -16.16
CA VAL A 220 18.03 -8.71 -15.50
C VAL A 220 17.68 -9.96 -16.30
N PRO A 221 17.82 -11.15 -15.72
CA PRO A 221 17.42 -12.41 -16.35
C PRO A 221 15.93 -12.39 -16.75
N ALA A 222 15.56 -13.04 -17.85
CA ALA A 222 14.21 -13.05 -18.36
C ALA A 222 13.18 -13.58 -17.34
N GLU A 223 13.56 -14.59 -16.55
CA GLU A 223 12.74 -15.18 -15.48
C GLU A 223 12.44 -14.23 -14.32
N ARG A 224 13.26 -13.20 -14.11
CA ARG A 224 13.01 -12.12 -13.14
C ARG A 224 12.22 -10.94 -13.73
N THR A 225 11.56 -11.15 -14.86
CA THR A 225 10.69 -10.16 -15.49
C THR A 225 9.28 -10.67 -15.66
N VAL A 226 8.32 -9.77 -15.65
CA VAL A 226 6.92 -10.08 -15.91
C VAL A 226 6.28 -9.00 -16.79
N LEU A 227 5.44 -9.41 -17.74
CA LEU A 227 4.66 -8.46 -18.54
C LEU A 227 3.76 -7.63 -17.62
N THR A 228 3.73 -6.31 -17.82
CA THR A 228 2.86 -5.42 -17.05
C THR A 228 1.38 -5.72 -17.28
N TYR A 229 1.03 -6.06 -18.52
CA TYR A 229 -0.34 -6.35 -18.93
C TYR A 229 -0.40 -7.69 -19.68
N GLY A 230 -1.44 -8.46 -19.41
CA GLY A 230 -1.70 -9.70 -20.13
C GLY A 230 -0.74 -10.86 -19.81
N ALA A 231 0.06 -10.77 -18.76
CA ALA A 231 0.89 -11.87 -18.31
C ALA A 231 0.00 -13.06 -17.89
N PRO A 232 0.24 -14.27 -18.42
CA PRO A 232 -0.52 -15.45 -18.01
C PRO A 232 -0.26 -15.79 -16.54
N LEU A 233 -1.24 -16.44 -15.90
CA LEU A 233 -1.05 -16.98 -14.56
C LEU A 233 -0.20 -18.26 -14.64
N VAL A 234 0.80 -18.35 -13.77
CA VAL A 234 1.60 -19.54 -13.48
C VAL A 234 1.09 -20.24 -12.22
N SER A 235 0.61 -19.44 -11.26
CA SER A 235 -0.10 -19.92 -10.08
C SER A 235 -1.54 -19.42 -10.13
N GLU A 236 -2.49 -20.33 -10.18
CA GLU A 236 -3.91 -20.01 -10.23
C GLU A 236 -4.45 -19.68 -8.82
N GLY A 237 -5.50 -18.87 -8.78
CA GLY A 237 -6.20 -18.52 -7.55
C GLY A 237 -7.14 -17.32 -7.74
N PRO A 238 -8.22 -17.24 -6.96
CA PRO A 238 -9.23 -16.18 -7.12
C PRO A 238 -8.64 -14.78 -6.92
N ARG A 239 -7.63 -14.63 -6.05
CA ARG A 239 -6.97 -13.36 -5.79
C ARG A 239 -6.35 -12.75 -7.05
N TYR A 240 -5.84 -13.57 -7.96
CA TYR A 240 -5.11 -13.15 -9.17
C TYR A 240 -6.02 -12.84 -10.36
N LYS A 241 -7.34 -13.07 -10.23
CA LYS A 241 -8.37 -12.58 -11.16
C LYS A 241 -8.71 -11.10 -10.93
N ILE A 242 -8.46 -10.59 -9.69
CA ILE A 242 -8.70 -9.19 -9.36
C ILE A 242 -7.59 -8.33 -9.98
N PRO A 243 -7.92 -7.34 -10.83
CA PRO A 243 -6.94 -6.44 -11.41
C PRO A 243 -6.06 -5.76 -10.35
N LEU A 244 -4.76 -5.67 -10.62
CA LEU A 244 -3.79 -5.05 -9.70
C LEU A 244 -4.23 -3.64 -9.26
N THR A 245 -4.72 -2.86 -10.23
CA THR A 245 -5.17 -1.48 -9.98
C THR A 245 -6.38 -1.40 -9.04
N LEU A 246 -7.26 -2.40 -9.05
CA LEU A 246 -8.38 -2.49 -8.12
C LEU A 246 -7.94 -2.97 -6.73
N GLY A 247 -6.94 -3.83 -6.66
CA GLY A 247 -6.30 -4.20 -5.40
C GLY A 247 -5.68 -3.00 -4.70
N PHE A 248 -4.96 -2.14 -5.44
CA PHE A 248 -4.46 -0.86 -4.93
C PHE A 248 -5.61 0.06 -4.50
N ALA A 249 -6.66 0.18 -5.31
CA ALA A 249 -7.79 1.06 -4.99
C ALA A 249 -8.44 0.70 -3.65
N ALA A 250 -8.72 -0.58 -3.43
CA ALA A 250 -9.30 -1.07 -2.19
C ALA A 250 -8.38 -0.86 -0.98
N GLY A 251 -7.09 -1.19 -1.13
CA GLY A 251 -6.07 -0.96 -0.09
C GLY A 251 -5.95 0.52 0.28
N ASP A 252 -5.82 1.39 -0.69
CA ASP A 252 -5.71 2.85 -0.49
C ASP A 252 -6.98 3.43 0.16
N GLY A 253 -8.17 2.91 -0.21
CA GLY A 253 -9.43 3.26 0.43
C GLY A 253 -9.45 2.89 1.92
N MET A 254 -8.91 1.72 2.27
CA MET A 254 -8.82 1.28 3.68
C MET A 254 -7.76 2.05 4.47
N VAL A 255 -6.63 2.43 3.86
CA VAL A 255 -5.66 3.33 4.48
C VAL A 255 -6.35 4.66 4.84
N ALA A 256 -7.09 5.26 3.90
CA ALA A 256 -7.79 6.51 4.11
C ALA A 256 -8.85 6.41 5.22
N LEU A 257 -9.63 5.34 5.25
CA LEU A 257 -10.63 5.10 6.29
C LEU A 257 -10.00 4.84 7.66
N GLY A 258 -8.88 4.11 7.72
CA GLY A 258 -8.11 3.90 8.95
C GLY A 258 -7.58 5.22 9.52
N LEU A 259 -6.99 6.06 8.66
CA LEU A 259 -6.53 7.40 9.02
C LEU A 259 -7.68 8.28 9.52
N ALA A 260 -8.83 8.28 8.84
CA ALA A 260 -9.99 9.07 9.27
C ALA A 260 -10.53 8.59 10.63
N ARG A 261 -10.52 7.28 10.91
CA ARG A 261 -10.86 6.74 12.23
C ARG A 261 -9.89 7.22 13.30
N SER A 262 -8.58 7.16 13.06
CA SER A 262 -7.55 7.71 13.94
C SER A 262 -7.74 9.21 14.19
N CYS A 263 -8.12 9.97 13.16
CA CYS A 263 -8.41 11.40 13.28
C CYS A 263 -9.61 11.67 14.19
N ILE A 264 -10.70 10.88 14.09
CA ILE A 264 -11.86 10.98 14.98
C ILE A 264 -11.46 10.70 16.43
N GLU A 265 -10.67 9.65 16.68
CA GLU A 265 -10.18 9.31 18.02
C GLU A 265 -9.30 10.44 18.61
N ALA A 266 -8.36 10.96 17.84
CA ALA A 266 -7.54 12.10 18.24
C ALA A 266 -8.38 13.37 18.48
N PHE A 267 -9.44 13.56 17.71
CA PHE A 267 -10.37 14.67 17.90
C PHE A 267 -11.13 14.56 19.23
N PHE A 268 -11.52 13.35 19.67
CA PHE A 268 -12.18 13.17 20.96
C PHE A 268 -11.28 13.61 22.12
N GLU A 269 -9.98 13.33 22.07
CA GLU A 269 -9.01 13.79 23.08
C GLU A 269 -8.94 15.33 23.12
N VAL A 270 -8.85 15.96 21.95
CA VAL A 270 -8.84 17.44 21.86
C VAL A 270 -10.18 18.01 22.36
N ALA A 271 -11.30 17.47 21.92
CA ALA A 271 -12.62 17.99 22.28
C ALA A 271 -12.93 17.83 23.79
N GLY A 272 -12.36 16.78 24.42
CA GLY A 272 -12.51 16.50 25.85
C GLY A 272 -11.71 17.42 26.76
N THR A 273 -10.68 18.11 26.24
CA THR A 273 -9.77 18.93 27.06
C THR A 273 -9.74 20.41 26.66
N LYS A 274 -10.01 20.75 25.40
CA LYS A 274 -9.93 22.10 24.89
C LYS A 274 -11.12 22.94 25.31
N MET A 275 -10.82 24.14 25.84
CA MET A 275 -11.78 25.23 26.07
C MET A 275 -11.61 26.25 24.92
N PRO A 276 -12.59 26.39 23.99
CA PRO A 276 -12.50 27.34 22.89
C PRO A 276 -12.50 28.80 23.41
N ARG A 277 -11.72 29.65 22.74
CA ARG A 277 -11.66 31.08 23.10
C ARG A 277 -13.04 31.74 22.89
N ASN A 278 -13.46 32.55 23.85
CA ASN A 278 -14.76 33.29 23.86
C ASN A 278 -15.99 32.37 23.82
N MET A 279 -15.88 31.12 24.25
CA MET A 279 -17.00 30.18 24.40
C MET A 279 -17.05 29.67 25.85
N GLN A 280 -18.21 29.21 26.29
CA GLN A 280 -18.38 28.55 27.58
C GLN A 280 -18.29 27.03 27.39
N GLY A 281 -17.66 26.34 28.33
CA GLY A 281 -17.51 24.90 28.34
C GLY A 281 -16.41 24.38 27.41
N LEU A 282 -16.28 23.08 27.34
CA LEU A 282 -15.30 22.41 26.51
C LEU A 282 -15.73 22.37 25.03
N LEU A 283 -14.80 22.11 24.14
CA LEU A 283 -15.10 21.95 22.70
C LEU A 283 -16.18 20.88 22.47
N ARG A 284 -16.17 19.78 23.22
CA ARG A 284 -17.20 18.72 23.13
C ARG A 284 -18.61 19.18 23.50
N ASP A 285 -18.74 20.26 24.27
CA ASP A 285 -20.04 20.78 24.72
C ASP A 285 -20.69 21.69 23.66
N GLN A 286 -19.95 22.03 22.60
CA GLN A 286 -20.43 22.89 21.53
C GLN A 286 -21.31 22.13 20.53
N VAL A 287 -22.46 22.67 20.18
CA VAL A 287 -23.44 22.05 19.27
C VAL A 287 -22.82 21.70 17.90
N MET A 288 -22.00 22.62 17.35
CA MET A 288 -21.35 22.39 16.03
C MET A 288 -20.30 21.30 16.10
N THR A 289 -19.65 21.09 17.23
CA THR A 289 -18.71 19.98 17.45
C THR A 289 -19.46 18.65 17.47
N GLN A 290 -20.57 18.59 18.21
CA GLN A 290 -21.42 17.38 18.27
C GLN A 290 -21.96 17.03 16.88
N PHE A 291 -22.40 18.03 16.10
CA PHE A 291 -22.84 17.85 14.73
C PHE A 291 -21.71 17.31 13.83
N ALA A 292 -20.52 17.92 13.88
CA ALA A 292 -19.36 17.47 13.09
C ALA A 292 -18.95 16.03 13.42
N VAL A 293 -18.96 15.63 14.68
CA VAL A 293 -18.70 14.25 15.10
C VAL A 293 -19.74 13.27 14.55
N GLY A 294 -21.03 13.63 14.64
CA GLY A 294 -22.11 12.79 14.08
C GLY A 294 -21.96 12.57 12.57
N GLN A 295 -21.63 13.63 11.83
CA GLN A 295 -21.37 13.54 10.39
C GLN A 295 -20.10 12.71 10.09
N ALA A 296 -19.02 12.91 10.83
CA ALA A 296 -17.77 12.17 10.66
C ALA A 296 -17.96 10.66 10.88
N GLU A 297 -18.67 10.26 11.95
CA GLU A 297 -19.01 8.87 12.22
C GLU A 297 -19.88 8.25 11.11
N ALA A 298 -20.89 8.98 10.65
CA ALA A 298 -21.75 8.51 9.55
C ALA A 298 -20.94 8.32 8.25
N ALA A 299 -20.08 9.28 7.91
CA ALA A 299 -19.27 9.23 6.70
C ALA A 299 -18.26 8.06 6.71
N VAL A 300 -17.52 7.86 7.80
CA VAL A 300 -16.54 6.75 7.89
C VAL A 300 -17.27 5.40 7.84
N ARG A 301 -18.37 5.25 8.58
CA ARG A 301 -19.12 3.98 8.61
C ARG A 301 -19.75 3.65 7.26
N SER A 302 -20.37 4.61 6.58
CA SER A 302 -20.99 4.39 5.25
C SER A 302 -19.93 4.13 4.18
N GLY A 303 -18.85 4.90 4.16
CA GLY A 303 -17.73 4.67 3.22
C GLY A 303 -17.11 3.29 3.40
N ARG A 304 -16.91 2.86 4.65
CA ARG A 304 -16.39 1.53 4.98
C ARG A 304 -17.37 0.42 4.56
N ALA A 305 -18.65 0.56 4.85
CA ALA A 305 -19.67 -0.42 4.50
C ALA A 305 -19.73 -0.62 2.98
N PHE A 306 -19.78 0.46 2.20
CA PHE A 306 -19.80 0.40 0.74
C PHE A 306 -18.52 -0.23 0.17
N LEU A 307 -17.34 0.15 0.67
CA LEU A 307 -16.10 -0.46 0.20
C LEU A 307 -16.01 -1.95 0.55
N MET A 308 -16.42 -2.34 1.75
CA MET A 308 -16.41 -3.75 2.15
C MET A 308 -17.43 -4.58 1.36
N GLU A 309 -18.62 -4.06 1.09
CA GLU A 309 -19.60 -4.72 0.21
C GLU A 309 -18.98 -4.98 -1.17
N ALA A 310 -18.42 -3.95 -1.81
CA ALA A 310 -17.79 -4.07 -3.12
C ALA A 310 -16.60 -5.07 -3.11
N VAL A 311 -15.81 -5.10 -2.05
CA VAL A 311 -14.70 -6.05 -1.86
C VAL A 311 -15.22 -7.49 -1.71
N CYS A 312 -16.25 -7.70 -0.91
CA CYS A 312 -16.85 -9.03 -0.73
C CYS A 312 -17.50 -9.53 -2.03
N ASP A 313 -18.19 -8.65 -2.74
CA ASP A 313 -18.89 -8.98 -3.97
C ASP A 313 -17.93 -9.40 -5.09
N ILE A 314 -16.85 -8.63 -5.31
CA ILE A 314 -15.84 -9.00 -6.31
C ILE A 314 -15.09 -10.28 -5.92
N TRP A 315 -14.87 -10.50 -4.60
CA TRP A 315 -14.27 -11.74 -4.10
C TRP A 315 -15.16 -12.95 -4.32
N ASN A 316 -16.46 -12.81 -4.05
CA ASN A 316 -17.46 -13.88 -4.29
C ASN A 316 -17.53 -14.24 -5.78
N GLU A 317 -17.50 -13.26 -6.68
CA GLU A 317 -17.42 -13.54 -8.12
C GLU A 317 -16.11 -14.23 -8.50
N ALA A 318 -14.98 -13.78 -7.95
CA ALA A 318 -13.66 -14.37 -8.23
C ALA A 318 -13.58 -15.84 -7.80
N THR A 319 -14.26 -16.21 -6.71
CA THR A 319 -14.25 -17.57 -6.15
C THR A 319 -15.26 -18.50 -6.80
N SER A 320 -16.40 -17.95 -7.28
CA SER A 320 -17.51 -18.75 -7.82
C SER A 320 -17.52 -18.84 -9.34
N SER A 321 -16.77 -18.01 -10.04
CA SER A 321 -16.72 -17.94 -11.50
C SER A 321 -15.48 -18.63 -12.06
N ASP A 322 -15.68 -19.48 -13.07
CA ASP A 322 -14.59 -20.06 -13.87
C ASP A 322 -14.05 -19.07 -14.93
N ALA A 323 -14.71 -17.92 -15.10
CA ALA A 323 -14.28 -16.89 -16.04
C ALA A 323 -12.88 -16.38 -15.68
N PRO A 324 -12.00 -16.15 -16.68
CA PRO A 324 -10.66 -15.65 -16.45
C PRO A 324 -10.63 -14.17 -16.00
N THR A 325 -11.72 -13.44 -16.27
CA THR A 325 -11.87 -12.02 -15.93
C THR A 325 -13.19 -11.78 -15.20
N LEU A 326 -13.16 -10.85 -14.27
CA LEU A 326 -14.34 -10.44 -13.51
C LEU A 326 -15.24 -9.50 -14.32
N SER A 327 -16.53 -9.49 -14.01
CA SER A 327 -17.50 -8.61 -14.68
C SER A 327 -17.12 -7.13 -14.56
N MET A 328 -17.42 -6.36 -15.60
CA MET A 328 -17.14 -4.93 -15.60
C MET A 328 -17.93 -4.22 -14.51
N GLU A 329 -19.15 -4.66 -14.21
CA GLU A 329 -19.97 -4.10 -13.14
C GLU A 329 -19.27 -4.19 -11.78
N ARG A 330 -18.75 -5.37 -11.38
CA ARG A 330 -18.03 -5.54 -10.11
C ARG A 330 -16.75 -4.69 -10.06
N ARG A 331 -16.05 -4.60 -11.19
CA ARG A 331 -14.85 -3.77 -11.31
C ARG A 331 -15.19 -2.28 -11.15
N ALA A 332 -16.28 -1.83 -11.76
CA ALA A 332 -16.75 -0.44 -11.68
C ALA A 332 -17.24 -0.08 -10.27
N VAL A 333 -18.03 -0.94 -9.62
CA VAL A 333 -18.51 -0.74 -8.25
C VAL A 333 -17.34 -0.64 -7.27
N LEU A 334 -16.36 -1.56 -7.35
CA LEU A 334 -15.17 -1.49 -6.48
C LEU A 334 -14.35 -0.22 -6.73
N ARG A 335 -14.19 0.20 -8.00
CA ARG A 335 -13.49 1.44 -8.35
C ARG A 335 -14.14 2.66 -7.71
N VAL A 336 -15.46 2.80 -7.83
CA VAL A 336 -16.17 3.95 -7.26
C VAL A 336 -16.20 3.90 -5.75
N ALA A 337 -16.40 2.72 -5.14
CA ALA A 337 -16.43 2.55 -3.69
C ALA A 337 -15.10 2.97 -3.05
N ALA A 338 -13.96 2.55 -3.63
CA ALA A 338 -12.64 2.92 -3.14
C ALA A 338 -12.37 4.43 -3.28
N THR A 339 -12.69 5.02 -4.43
CA THR A 339 -12.54 6.47 -4.62
C THR A 339 -13.44 7.24 -3.66
N HIS A 340 -14.66 6.80 -3.47
CA HIS A 340 -15.62 7.41 -2.54
C HIS A 340 -15.13 7.34 -1.10
N ALA A 341 -14.61 6.21 -0.66
CA ALA A 341 -14.02 6.05 0.67
C ALA A 341 -12.88 7.05 0.93
N ILE A 342 -11.96 7.22 -0.04
CA ILE A 342 -10.88 8.22 0.05
C ILE A 342 -11.44 9.64 0.16
N ARG A 343 -12.44 9.99 -0.63
CA ARG A 343 -13.03 11.33 -0.63
C ARG A 343 -13.83 11.63 0.63
N LEU A 344 -14.61 10.67 1.14
CA LEU A 344 -15.29 10.81 2.43
C LEU A 344 -14.30 10.95 3.58
N ALA A 345 -13.25 10.14 3.61
CA ALA A 345 -12.20 10.24 4.62
C ALA A 345 -11.54 11.62 4.62
N ALA A 346 -11.27 12.18 3.44
CA ALA A 346 -10.72 13.54 3.32
C ALA A 346 -11.67 14.61 3.88
N GLN A 347 -12.97 14.53 3.60
CA GLN A 347 -13.97 15.44 4.16
C GLN A 347 -14.04 15.36 5.69
N VAL A 348 -13.96 14.14 6.25
CA VAL A 348 -13.93 13.92 7.70
C VAL A 348 -12.71 14.58 8.33
N VAL A 349 -11.53 14.32 7.80
CA VAL A 349 -10.28 14.87 8.34
C VAL A 349 -10.27 16.39 8.25
N GLU A 350 -10.71 16.98 7.15
CA GLU A 350 -10.79 18.43 6.95
C GLU A 350 -11.79 19.08 7.92
N SER A 351 -12.96 18.47 8.11
CA SER A 351 -13.99 18.96 9.03
C SER A 351 -13.50 18.98 10.48
N LEU A 352 -12.87 17.88 10.91
CA LEU A 352 -12.34 17.77 12.28
C LEU A 352 -11.11 18.65 12.52
N TYR A 353 -10.23 18.80 11.52
CA TYR A 353 -9.12 19.74 11.55
C TYR A 353 -9.65 21.17 11.76
N THR A 354 -10.66 21.57 10.99
CA THR A 354 -11.30 22.89 11.10
C THR A 354 -11.96 23.09 12.47
N ALA A 355 -12.66 22.08 12.98
CA ALA A 355 -13.32 22.15 14.30
C ALA A 355 -12.31 22.27 15.45
N CYS A 356 -11.09 21.75 15.30
CA CYS A 356 -10.01 21.94 16.26
C CYS A 356 -9.49 23.38 16.31
N GLY A 357 -9.64 24.18 15.24
CA GLY A 357 -9.10 25.55 15.16
C GLY A 357 -7.58 25.61 15.33
N ALA A 358 -7.06 26.71 15.85
CA ALA A 358 -5.62 27.00 15.90
C ALA A 358 -4.77 25.98 16.70
N THR A 359 -5.35 25.07 17.46
CA THR A 359 -4.62 24.02 18.19
C THR A 359 -3.85 23.08 17.24
N THR A 360 -4.40 22.85 16.05
CA THR A 360 -3.86 21.88 15.10
C THR A 360 -2.84 22.46 14.11
N VAL A 361 -2.52 23.76 14.17
CA VAL A 361 -1.57 24.36 13.21
C VAL A 361 -0.10 24.07 13.54
N PHE A 362 0.17 23.59 14.76
CA PHE A 362 1.54 23.33 15.21
C PHE A 362 2.08 22.01 14.64
N ASP A 363 3.36 22.02 14.25
CA ASP A 363 4.09 20.83 13.91
C ASP A 363 4.06 19.83 15.08
N GLY A 364 3.94 18.56 14.78
CA GLY A 364 3.84 17.50 15.80
C GLY A 364 2.43 17.23 16.33
N HIS A 365 1.42 18.07 16.02
CA HIS A 365 0.05 17.75 16.40
C HIS A 365 -0.52 16.64 15.49
N LEU A 366 -1.06 15.57 16.10
CA LEU A 366 -1.49 14.37 15.37
C LEU A 366 -2.55 14.68 14.29
N ILE A 367 -3.53 15.55 14.58
CA ILE A 367 -4.57 15.92 13.59
C ILE A 367 -3.95 16.72 12.43
N GLN A 368 -2.90 17.54 12.68
CA GLN A 368 -2.15 18.21 11.62
C GLN A 368 -1.49 17.20 10.68
N ARG A 369 -0.85 16.15 11.24
CA ARG A 369 -0.26 15.08 10.45
C ARG A 369 -1.32 14.36 9.63
N HIS A 370 -2.45 13.98 10.24
CA HIS A 370 -3.57 13.36 9.54
C HIS A 370 -4.10 14.20 8.38
N PHE A 371 -4.20 15.51 8.57
CA PHE A 371 -4.61 16.44 7.53
C PHE A 371 -3.61 16.42 6.35
N GLN A 372 -2.32 16.51 6.61
CA GLN A 372 -1.28 16.49 5.58
C GLN A 372 -1.23 15.13 4.87
N ASP A 373 -1.27 14.03 5.61
CA ASP A 373 -1.27 12.67 5.04
C ASP A 373 -2.48 12.44 4.13
N MET A 374 -3.66 12.82 4.58
CA MET A 374 -4.90 12.66 3.81
C MET A 374 -4.84 13.43 2.49
N HIS A 375 -4.32 14.66 2.50
CA HIS A 375 -4.20 15.44 1.26
C HIS A 375 -3.21 14.82 0.28
N VAL A 376 -2.16 14.14 0.73
CA VAL A 376 -1.27 13.37 -0.17
C VAL A 376 -1.99 12.14 -0.72
N ILE A 377 -2.72 11.39 0.09
CA ILE A 377 -3.53 10.24 -0.36
C ILE A 377 -4.51 10.65 -1.47
N THR A 378 -5.17 11.81 -1.35
CA THR A 378 -6.12 12.29 -2.37
C THR A 378 -5.49 12.61 -3.72
N GLN A 379 -4.17 12.84 -3.79
CA GLN A 379 -3.45 13.09 -5.05
C GLN A 379 -3.09 11.81 -5.81
N HIS A 380 -3.17 10.65 -5.14
CA HIS A 380 -2.92 9.37 -5.80
C HIS A 380 -4.02 9.03 -6.83
N ALA A 381 -3.66 8.21 -7.81
CA ALA A 381 -4.55 7.82 -8.91
C ALA A 381 -5.90 7.24 -8.42
N GLN A 382 -5.91 6.54 -7.29
CA GLN A 382 -7.11 5.90 -6.74
C GLN A 382 -8.09 6.93 -6.12
N GLY A 383 -7.59 8.08 -5.68
CA GLY A 383 -8.40 9.18 -5.13
C GLY A 383 -8.86 10.22 -6.16
N ARG A 384 -8.53 10.08 -7.45
CA ARG A 384 -8.88 11.07 -8.49
C ARG A 384 -10.38 11.13 -8.77
N LEU A 385 -10.91 12.34 -8.92
CA LEU A 385 -12.32 12.55 -9.26
C LEU A 385 -12.71 11.97 -10.63
N GLN A 386 -11.74 11.85 -11.56
CA GLN A 386 -11.95 11.21 -12.87
C GLN A 386 -12.37 9.74 -12.77
N ASN A 387 -12.17 9.09 -11.63
CA ASN A 387 -12.69 7.74 -11.43
C ASN A 387 -14.22 7.71 -11.37
N TYR A 388 -14.87 8.77 -10.87
CA TYR A 388 -16.33 8.90 -10.93
C TYR A 388 -16.81 9.06 -12.38
N GLU A 389 -16.13 9.86 -13.19
CA GLU A 389 -16.41 10.00 -14.63
C GLU A 389 -16.30 8.65 -15.35
N LEU A 390 -15.21 7.92 -15.10
CA LEU A 390 -14.96 6.61 -15.71
C LEU A 390 -16.09 5.62 -15.41
N VAL A 391 -16.50 5.54 -14.14
CA VAL A 391 -17.61 4.65 -13.72
C VAL A 391 -18.95 5.16 -14.23
N GLY A 392 -19.18 6.48 -14.24
CA GLY A 392 -20.38 7.08 -14.84
C GLY A 392 -20.52 6.75 -16.32
N LYS A 393 -19.43 6.74 -17.10
CA LYS A 393 -19.44 6.29 -18.50
C LYS A 393 -19.89 4.83 -18.63
N HIS A 394 -19.41 3.95 -17.76
CA HIS A 394 -19.83 2.55 -17.76
C HIS A 394 -21.37 2.44 -17.61
N TRP A 395 -21.93 3.06 -16.59
CA TRP A 395 -23.39 2.99 -16.33
C TRP A 395 -24.25 3.70 -17.37
N LEU A 396 -23.69 4.71 -18.07
CA LEU A 396 -24.35 5.38 -19.18
C LEU A 396 -24.18 4.68 -20.54
N GLY A 397 -23.43 3.56 -20.59
CA GLY A 397 -23.15 2.84 -21.83
C GLY A 397 -22.24 3.62 -22.80
N ILE A 398 -21.43 4.55 -22.30
CA ILE A 398 -20.49 5.34 -23.09
C ILE A 398 -19.16 4.55 -23.24
N PRO A 399 -18.58 4.47 -24.46
CA PRO A 399 -17.30 3.79 -24.68
C PRO A 399 -16.20 4.34 -23.75
N MET A 400 -15.42 3.44 -23.16
CA MET A 400 -14.34 3.78 -22.24
C MET A 400 -13.18 2.80 -22.37
N ASP A 401 -12.01 3.16 -21.79
CA ASP A 401 -10.86 2.26 -21.70
C ASP A 401 -11.02 1.32 -20.49
N GLU A 402 -11.40 0.09 -20.75
CA GLU A 402 -11.61 -0.94 -19.73
C GLU A 402 -10.33 -1.33 -18.97
N ALA A 403 -9.14 -1.06 -19.52
CA ALA A 403 -7.86 -1.33 -18.86
C ALA A 403 -7.64 -0.43 -17.62
N ARG A 404 -8.45 0.61 -17.47
CA ARG A 404 -8.41 1.52 -16.31
C ARG A 404 -9.15 1.00 -15.07
N PHE A 405 -9.88 -0.11 -15.19
CA PHE A 405 -10.57 -0.78 -14.10
C PHE A 405 -9.80 -1.94 -13.50
#